data_369e5c2e2ce43e5baaa79822535b201e
#
_entry.id   369e5c2e2ce43e5baaa79822535b201e
#
_cell.length_a   1.000
_cell.length_b   1.000
_cell.length_c   1.000
_cell.angle_alpha   90.00
_cell.angle_beta   90.00
_cell.angle_gamma   90.00
#
_symmetry.space_group_name_H-M   'P 1'
#
loop_
_entity.id
_entity.type
_entity.pdbx_description
1 polymer ?
#
loop_
_entity_poly.entity_id
_entity_poly.type
_entity_poly.pdbx_seq_one_letter_code
_entity_poly.pdbx_strand_id
1 'polypeptide(L)'
;MKGLVDKQPEMVALLKETLQECRFDETQRVRDLVAQLRIRRQQGVVSAGHSQAMRCASQNISAAANLSYTMSGLGTINWLQELDDSLADSANLTALCDKLASIQSQLAIQPMQVVSVAESQHQLNIADTLQNSFAEQLGSADSQLDWAYAGGAVKQLWTTNTQVNYCARAYSTVPSNHEDAPALVILGDILRNGYLHRAIREQGGAYGGGASQDNNSGCFRFYSYRDPRSVDTFADYDGAIAWAAEGNINAQHLEEAVLGVIGSLDKPGSPAGEALTTFQNNLHNRTPSVRKAFRQRLLKVTLEDISKVVRVYLQNKPASEVVVGPNELTKLDYFKEFQFFQV
;
A
#
# COMPACT_ATOMS: atom_id res chain seq x y z
N MET A 1 16.99 -11.93 4.47
CA MET A 1 17.62 -12.46 5.68
C MET A 1 18.62 -11.46 6.23
N LYS A 2 19.01 -11.51 7.51
CA LYS A 2 20.04 -10.66 8.12
C LYS A 2 20.83 -11.53 9.09
N GLY A 3 22.17 -11.43 9.08
CA GLY A 3 23.05 -12.22 9.95
C GLY A 3 24.45 -11.64 10.05
N LEU A 4 25.29 -12.28 10.84
CA LEU A 4 26.70 -11.95 10.97
C LEU A 4 27.47 -12.48 9.75
N VAL A 5 28.60 -11.85 9.44
CA VAL A 5 29.39 -12.19 8.24
C VAL A 5 29.96 -13.62 8.32
N ASP A 6 30.39 -14.05 9.49
CA ASP A 6 30.88 -15.41 9.75
C ASP A 6 29.80 -16.49 9.64
N LYS A 7 28.50 -16.08 9.63
CA LYS A 7 27.34 -16.97 9.42
C LYS A 7 26.76 -16.89 8.00
N GLN A 8 27.46 -16.24 7.09
CA GLN A 8 27.00 -16.08 5.71
C GLN A 8 26.78 -17.41 4.97
N PRO A 9 27.68 -18.42 5.04
CA PRO A 9 27.44 -19.66 4.35
C PRO A 9 26.19 -20.40 4.84
N GLU A 10 25.96 -20.42 6.15
CA GLU A 10 24.77 -21.04 6.75
C GLU A 10 23.48 -20.25 6.36
N MET A 11 23.57 -18.92 6.26
CA MET A 11 22.45 -18.11 5.79
C MET A 11 22.08 -18.42 4.34
N VAL A 12 23.06 -18.54 3.45
CA VAL A 12 22.83 -18.88 2.04
C VAL A 12 22.28 -20.29 1.90
N ALA A 13 22.80 -21.24 2.65
CA ALA A 13 22.29 -22.61 2.69
C ALA A 13 20.81 -22.64 3.14
N LEU A 14 20.48 -21.95 4.23
CA LEU A 14 19.11 -21.86 4.74
C LEU A 14 18.18 -21.13 3.73
N LEU A 15 18.68 -20.11 3.04
CA LEU A 15 17.91 -19.43 1.97
C LEU A 15 17.60 -20.43 0.84
N LYS A 16 18.57 -21.21 0.41
CA LYS A 16 18.40 -22.22 -0.64
C LYS A 16 17.38 -23.28 -0.23
N GLU A 17 17.53 -23.85 0.96
CA GLU A 17 16.59 -24.83 1.54
C GLU A 17 15.15 -24.24 1.59
N THR A 18 15.00 -23.00 2.08
CA THR A 18 13.69 -22.33 2.13
C THR A 18 13.06 -22.13 0.76
N LEU A 19 13.86 -21.82 -0.27
CA LEU A 19 13.36 -21.56 -1.62
C LEU A 19 13.11 -22.85 -2.43
N GLN A 20 13.86 -23.92 -2.19
CA GLN A 20 13.85 -25.12 -3.03
C GLN A 20 13.27 -26.35 -2.35
N GLU A 21 13.34 -26.45 -1.01
CA GLU A 21 13.04 -27.67 -0.25
C GLU A 21 11.89 -27.48 0.75
N CYS A 22 11.04 -26.46 0.55
CA CYS A 22 9.91 -26.22 1.43
C CYS A 22 8.92 -27.40 1.37
N ARG A 23 8.51 -27.91 2.54
CA ARG A 23 7.63 -29.09 2.66
C ARG A 23 6.22 -28.67 3.03
N PHE A 24 5.24 -29.32 2.40
CA PHE A 24 3.82 -29.11 2.66
C PHE A 24 3.08 -30.39 3.06
N ASP A 25 3.82 -31.47 3.35
CA ASP A 25 3.28 -32.76 3.78
C ASP A 25 2.88 -32.80 5.27
N GLU A 26 3.32 -31.83 6.06
CA GLU A 26 2.88 -31.64 7.44
C GLU A 26 1.52 -30.91 7.46
N THR A 27 0.47 -31.58 7.01
CA THR A 27 -0.86 -30.98 6.76
C THR A 27 -1.42 -30.25 7.99
N GLN A 28 -1.28 -30.83 9.20
CA GLN A 28 -1.74 -30.15 10.41
C GLN A 28 -0.98 -28.84 10.66
N ARG A 29 0.30 -28.79 10.37
CA ARG A 29 1.10 -27.56 10.49
C ARG A 29 0.65 -26.48 9.49
N VAL A 30 0.32 -26.89 8.26
CA VAL A 30 -0.23 -25.97 7.25
C VAL A 30 -1.54 -25.37 7.75
N ARG A 31 -2.46 -26.18 8.28
CA ARG A 31 -3.72 -25.72 8.89
C ARG A 31 -3.47 -24.73 10.01
N ASP A 32 -2.58 -25.02 10.95
CA ASP A 32 -2.27 -24.13 12.07
C ASP A 32 -1.69 -22.79 11.58
N LEU A 33 -0.89 -22.79 10.53
CA LEU A 33 -0.34 -21.55 9.92
C LEU A 33 -1.42 -20.72 9.25
N VAL A 34 -2.39 -21.34 8.57
CA VAL A 34 -3.54 -20.63 7.97
C VAL A 34 -4.37 -19.97 9.07
N ALA A 35 -4.71 -20.69 10.13
CA ALA A 35 -5.44 -20.17 11.27
C ALA A 35 -4.71 -18.97 11.95
N GLN A 36 -3.39 -19.11 12.16
CA GLN A 36 -2.56 -18.03 12.69
C GLN A 36 -2.53 -16.81 11.77
N LEU A 37 -2.44 -17.01 10.45
CA LEU A 37 -2.45 -15.94 9.46
C LEU A 37 -3.78 -15.20 9.49
N ARG A 38 -4.92 -15.92 9.52
CA ARG A 38 -6.26 -15.36 9.65
C ARG A 38 -6.35 -14.47 10.88
N ILE A 39 -6.05 -14.99 12.07
CA ILE A 39 -6.12 -14.25 13.33
C ILE A 39 -5.26 -12.98 13.28
N ARG A 40 -4.02 -13.08 12.79
CA ARG A 40 -3.12 -11.94 12.67
C ARG A 40 -3.68 -10.86 11.71
N ARG A 41 -4.29 -11.26 10.60
CA ARG A 41 -4.91 -10.33 9.64
C ARG A 41 -6.13 -9.65 10.22
N GLN A 42 -7.01 -10.37 10.92
CA GLN A 42 -8.18 -9.81 11.61
C GLN A 42 -7.77 -8.80 12.68
N GLN A 43 -6.81 -9.16 13.55
CA GLN A 43 -6.29 -8.25 14.58
C GLN A 43 -5.64 -6.99 13.99
N GLY A 44 -5.01 -7.14 12.81
CA GLY A 44 -4.38 -6.03 12.08
C GLY A 44 -5.37 -4.97 11.59
N VAL A 45 -6.66 -5.29 11.44
CA VAL A 45 -7.68 -4.34 10.95
C VAL A 45 -7.79 -3.14 11.88
N VAL A 46 -7.92 -3.36 13.19
CA VAL A 46 -8.07 -2.27 14.17
C VAL A 46 -6.81 -1.43 14.32
N SER A 47 -5.62 -2.03 14.17
CA SER A 47 -4.35 -1.29 14.29
C SER A 47 -4.01 -0.45 13.06
N ALA A 48 -4.43 -0.87 11.86
CA ALA A 48 -4.11 -0.26 10.57
C ALA A 48 -5.36 0.03 9.71
N GLY A 49 -6.51 0.27 10.33
CA GLY A 49 -7.81 0.40 9.66
C GLY A 49 -7.82 1.48 8.57
N HIS A 50 -7.15 2.63 8.78
CA HIS A 50 -7.02 3.67 7.77
C HIS A 50 -6.29 3.17 6.50
N SER A 51 -5.24 2.37 6.66
CA SER A 51 -4.52 1.79 5.52
C SER A 51 -5.38 0.77 4.77
N GLN A 52 -6.19 -0.01 5.48
CA GLN A 52 -7.13 -0.94 4.88
C GLN A 52 -8.27 -0.19 4.17
N ALA A 53 -8.83 0.84 4.79
CA ALA A 53 -9.86 1.69 4.17
C ALA A 53 -9.34 2.37 2.89
N MET A 54 -8.13 2.95 2.92
CA MET A 54 -7.49 3.55 1.74
C MET A 54 -7.25 2.53 0.62
N ARG A 55 -6.76 1.32 0.95
CA ARG A 55 -6.55 0.25 -0.03
C ARG A 55 -7.85 -0.20 -0.65
N CYS A 56 -8.88 -0.37 0.16
CA CYS A 56 -10.21 -0.73 -0.28
C CYS A 56 -10.83 0.36 -1.19
N ALA A 57 -10.74 1.64 -0.81
CA ALA A 57 -11.22 2.75 -1.63
C ALA A 57 -10.49 2.85 -2.99
N SER A 58 -9.23 2.42 -3.06
CA SER A 58 -8.42 2.48 -4.29
C SER A 58 -8.59 1.26 -5.20
N GLN A 59 -9.29 0.20 -4.78
CA GLN A 59 -9.27 -1.14 -5.41
C GLN A 59 -9.55 -1.17 -6.91
N ASN A 60 -10.37 -0.24 -7.40
CA ASN A 60 -10.81 -0.21 -8.80
C ASN A 60 -10.16 0.92 -9.62
N ILE A 61 -9.13 1.58 -9.11
CA ILE A 61 -8.50 2.73 -9.79
C ILE A 61 -7.48 2.27 -10.83
N SER A 62 -6.72 1.22 -10.54
CA SER A 62 -5.72 0.67 -11.46
C SER A 62 -5.48 -0.80 -11.19
N ALA A 63 -4.85 -1.50 -12.15
CA ALA A 63 -4.46 -2.90 -11.99
C ALA A 63 -3.55 -3.11 -10.75
N ALA A 64 -2.59 -2.21 -10.52
CA ALA A 64 -1.70 -2.27 -9.36
C ALA A 64 -2.46 -2.10 -8.03
N ALA A 65 -3.42 -1.17 -7.97
CA ALA A 65 -4.26 -0.97 -6.79
C ALA A 65 -5.16 -2.17 -6.53
N ASN A 66 -5.75 -2.75 -7.58
CA ASN A 66 -6.59 -3.93 -7.49
C ASN A 66 -5.81 -5.16 -7.03
N LEU A 67 -4.62 -5.40 -7.60
CA LEU A 67 -3.74 -6.49 -7.17
C LEU A 67 -3.36 -6.33 -5.69
N SER A 68 -2.99 -5.12 -5.26
CA SER A 68 -2.69 -4.82 -3.86
C SER A 68 -3.88 -5.11 -2.93
N TYR A 69 -5.10 -4.74 -3.35
CA TYR A 69 -6.32 -5.04 -2.61
C TYR A 69 -6.59 -6.55 -2.55
N THR A 70 -6.49 -7.25 -3.67
CA THR A 70 -6.71 -8.70 -3.76
C THR A 70 -5.74 -9.49 -2.86
N MET A 71 -4.47 -9.05 -2.79
CA MET A 71 -3.46 -9.73 -1.96
C MET A 71 -3.53 -9.40 -0.47
N SER A 72 -4.03 -8.22 -0.10
CA SER A 72 -3.85 -7.72 1.28
C SER A 72 -5.00 -6.83 1.78
N GLY A 73 -6.10 -6.71 1.03
CA GLY A 73 -7.26 -5.92 1.40
C GLY A 73 -8.20 -6.62 2.38
N LEU A 74 -9.29 -5.94 2.73
CA LEU A 74 -10.29 -6.46 3.66
C LEU A 74 -10.98 -7.74 3.14
N GLY A 75 -11.26 -7.83 1.83
CA GLY A 75 -11.83 -9.03 1.22
C GLY A 75 -10.96 -10.28 1.38
N THR A 76 -9.63 -10.12 1.44
CA THR A 76 -8.70 -11.23 1.68
C THR A 76 -8.87 -11.84 3.08
N ILE A 77 -9.31 -11.03 4.05
CA ILE A 77 -9.55 -11.52 5.43
C ILE A 77 -10.75 -12.46 5.44
N ASN A 78 -11.83 -12.11 4.76
CA ASN A 78 -13.02 -12.96 4.63
C ASN A 78 -12.67 -14.25 3.86
N TRP A 79 -11.93 -14.12 2.77
CA TRP A 79 -11.44 -15.30 2.03
C TRP A 79 -10.55 -16.21 2.91
N LEU A 80 -9.67 -15.65 3.74
CA LEU A 80 -8.87 -16.45 4.69
C LEU A 80 -9.74 -17.13 5.74
N GLN A 81 -10.83 -16.51 6.17
CA GLN A 81 -11.78 -17.14 7.09
C GLN A 81 -12.49 -18.32 6.41
N GLU A 82 -13.04 -18.12 5.21
CA GLU A 82 -13.67 -19.17 4.45
C GLU A 82 -12.72 -20.35 4.16
N LEU A 83 -11.47 -20.02 3.81
CA LEU A 83 -10.41 -21.02 3.63
C LEU A 83 -10.18 -21.82 4.93
N ASP A 84 -9.90 -21.14 6.05
CA ASP A 84 -9.63 -21.78 7.35
C ASP A 84 -10.81 -22.70 7.78
N ASP A 85 -12.05 -22.21 7.64
CA ASP A 85 -13.25 -22.98 7.96
C ASP A 85 -13.36 -24.22 7.06
N SER A 86 -13.01 -24.11 5.77
CA SER A 86 -13.03 -25.23 4.80
C SER A 86 -11.99 -26.32 5.10
N LEU A 87 -10.87 -25.96 5.76
CA LEU A 87 -9.80 -26.91 6.10
C LEU A 87 -10.15 -27.86 7.26
N ALA A 88 -11.37 -27.76 7.81
CA ALA A 88 -11.92 -28.81 8.67
C ALA A 88 -12.12 -30.13 7.90
N ASP A 89 -12.33 -30.07 6.60
CA ASP A 89 -12.35 -31.22 5.69
C ASP A 89 -10.91 -31.58 5.28
N SER A 90 -10.53 -32.83 5.52
CA SER A 90 -9.20 -33.34 5.19
C SER A 90 -8.91 -33.34 3.67
N ALA A 91 -9.92 -33.46 2.82
CA ALA A 91 -9.76 -33.41 1.37
C ALA A 91 -9.34 -31.97 0.93
N ASN A 92 -9.98 -30.94 1.48
CA ASN A 92 -9.63 -29.55 1.20
C ASN A 92 -8.22 -29.22 1.72
N LEU A 93 -7.86 -29.73 2.89
CA LEU A 93 -6.53 -29.53 3.45
C LEU A 93 -5.45 -30.17 2.57
N THR A 94 -5.67 -31.38 2.11
CA THR A 94 -4.76 -32.07 1.16
C THR A 94 -4.65 -31.28 -0.14
N ALA A 95 -5.76 -30.86 -0.72
CA ALA A 95 -5.78 -30.07 -1.95
C ALA A 95 -5.02 -28.73 -1.80
N LEU A 96 -5.12 -28.07 -0.65
CA LEU A 96 -4.33 -26.86 -0.37
C LEU A 96 -2.83 -27.18 -0.31
N CYS A 97 -2.43 -28.25 0.38
CA CYS A 97 -1.03 -28.67 0.48
C CYS A 97 -0.45 -28.99 -0.91
N ASP A 98 -1.19 -29.73 -1.75
CA ASP A 98 -0.78 -30.06 -3.11
C ASP A 98 -0.63 -28.80 -3.97
N LYS A 99 -1.54 -27.84 -3.82
CA LYS A 99 -1.47 -26.55 -4.53
C LYS A 99 -0.25 -25.73 -4.09
N LEU A 100 0.05 -25.68 -2.79
CA LEU A 100 1.23 -25.00 -2.26
C LEU A 100 2.52 -25.65 -2.77
N ALA A 101 2.60 -26.99 -2.79
CA ALA A 101 3.72 -27.73 -3.36
C ALA A 101 3.90 -27.44 -4.85
N SER A 102 2.80 -27.40 -5.62
CA SER A 102 2.82 -27.04 -7.04
C SER A 102 3.35 -25.61 -7.27
N ILE A 103 2.88 -24.62 -6.48
CA ILE A 103 3.36 -23.24 -6.56
C ILE A 103 4.86 -23.19 -6.22
N GLN A 104 5.29 -23.88 -5.16
CA GLN A 104 6.70 -23.95 -4.76
C GLN A 104 7.57 -24.51 -5.90
N SER A 105 7.16 -25.61 -6.53
CA SER A 105 7.89 -26.22 -7.64
C SER A 105 8.03 -25.26 -8.82
N GLN A 106 6.98 -24.47 -9.12
CA GLN A 106 7.01 -23.47 -10.19
C GLN A 106 7.93 -22.30 -9.84
N LEU A 107 7.92 -21.83 -8.59
CA LEU A 107 8.78 -20.72 -8.14
C LEU A 107 10.25 -21.12 -8.09
N ALA A 108 10.57 -22.38 -7.70
CA ALA A 108 11.93 -22.87 -7.56
C ALA A 108 12.74 -22.86 -8.85
N ILE A 109 12.07 -22.91 -10.01
CA ILE A 109 12.72 -22.90 -11.33
C ILE A 109 12.71 -21.51 -12.01
N GLN A 110 12.07 -20.50 -11.41
CA GLN A 110 11.98 -19.17 -12.02
C GLN A 110 13.30 -18.41 -11.85
N PRO A 111 13.65 -17.57 -12.83
CA PRO A 111 14.75 -16.63 -12.69
C PRO A 111 14.56 -15.71 -11.49
N MET A 112 15.62 -15.48 -10.71
CA MET A 112 15.59 -14.59 -9.57
C MET A 112 16.71 -13.55 -9.60
N GLN A 113 16.45 -12.41 -8.96
CA GLN A 113 17.44 -11.39 -8.67
C GLN A 113 17.70 -11.36 -7.17
N VAL A 114 18.96 -11.28 -6.78
CA VAL A 114 19.38 -11.25 -5.38
C VAL A 114 20.05 -9.92 -5.07
N VAL A 115 19.65 -9.28 -3.97
CA VAL A 115 20.32 -8.11 -3.42
C VAL A 115 21.07 -8.51 -2.15
N SER A 116 22.36 -8.25 -2.15
CA SER A 116 23.19 -8.38 -0.95
C SER A 116 23.73 -7.02 -0.53
N VAL A 117 23.75 -6.76 0.78
CA VAL A 117 24.29 -5.54 1.36
C VAL A 117 25.26 -5.93 2.46
N ALA A 118 26.52 -5.59 2.30
CA ALA A 118 27.59 -5.87 3.24
C ALA A 118 28.71 -4.82 3.12
N GLU A 119 29.64 -4.85 4.04
CA GLU A 119 30.88 -4.07 3.92
C GLU A 119 31.67 -4.51 2.68
N SER A 120 32.35 -3.55 2.02
CA SER A 120 33.03 -3.75 0.74
C SER A 120 34.00 -4.96 0.75
N GLN A 121 34.69 -5.19 1.85
CA GLN A 121 35.62 -6.33 2.00
C GLN A 121 34.96 -7.72 1.94
N HIS A 122 33.66 -7.80 2.19
CA HIS A 122 32.91 -9.07 2.20
C HIS A 122 32.07 -9.30 0.94
N GLN A 123 31.86 -8.25 0.12
CA GLN A 123 30.92 -8.31 -1.00
C GLN A 123 31.30 -9.35 -2.06
N LEU A 124 32.58 -9.48 -2.41
CA LEU A 124 33.04 -10.46 -3.41
C LEU A 124 32.77 -11.88 -2.93
N ASN A 125 33.11 -12.22 -1.71
CA ASN A 125 32.86 -13.54 -1.15
C ASN A 125 31.37 -13.89 -1.09
N ILE A 126 30.51 -12.91 -0.73
CA ILE A 126 29.06 -13.08 -0.71
C ILE A 126 28.54 -13.30 -2.13
N ALA A 127 29.01 -12.52 -3.10
CA ALA A 127 28.62 -12.66 -4.50
C ALA A 127 29.00 -14.03 -5.06
N ASP A 128 30.22 -14.51 -4.81
CA ASP A 128 30.68 -15.84 -5.22
C ASP A 128 29.85 -16.94 -4.58
N THR A 129 29.54 -16.83 -3.29
CA THR A 129 28.71 -17.81 -2.59
C THR A 129 27.30 -17.87 -3.16
N LEU A 130 26.69 -16.71 -3.44
CA LEU A 130 25.36 -16.62 -4.06
C LEU A 130 25.39 -17.16 -5.49
N GLN A 131 26.40 -16.81 -6.28
CA GLN A 131 26.57 -17.30 -7.64
C GLN A 131 26.69 -18.84 -7.67
N ASN A 132 27.49 -19.42 -6.79
CA ASN A 132 27.66 -20.85 -6.71
C ASN A 132 26.41 -21.60 -6.22
N SER A 133 25.63 -20.94 -5.34
CA SER A 133 24.43 -21.56 -4.76
C SER A 133 23.21 -21.50 -5.68
N PHE A 134 23.12 -20.49 -6.55
CA PHE A 134 21.93 -20.16 -7.36
C PHE A 134 22.25 -19.91 -8.84
N ALA A 135 23.37 -20.46 -9.36
CA ALA A 135 23.84 -20.16 -10.73
C ALA A 135 22.77 -20.38 -11.82
N GLU A 136 21.95 -21.41 -11.67
CA GLU A 136 20.91 -21.77 -12.63
C GLU A 136 19.66 -20.85 -12.53
N GLN A 137 19.44 -20.21 -11.38
CA GLN A 137 18.28 -19.35 -11.11
C GLN A 137 18.61 -17.85 -11.23
N LEU A 138 19.88 -17.44 -11.23
CA LEU A 138 20.22 -16.03 -11.34
C LEU A 138 19.89 -15.49 -12.72
N GLY A 139 19.02 -14.47 -12.76
CA GLY A 139 18.58 -13.88 -14.01
C GLY A 139 17.41 -12.93 -13.81
N SER A 140 16.81 -12.49 -14.91
CA SER A 140 15.58 -11.73 -14.91
C SER A 140 14.58 -12.36 -15.88
N ALA A 141 13.33 -12.44 -15.48
CA ALA A 141 12.24 -12.76 -16.41
C ALA A 141 11.67 -11.45 -16.96
N ASP A 142 11.49 -11.39 -18.27
CA ASP A 142 10.72 -10.33 -18.92
C ASP A 142 9.30 -10.83 -19.14
N SER A 143 8.47 -10.71 -18.10
CA SER A 143 7.06 -11.08 -18.19
C SER A 143 6.18 -9.94 -17.68
N GLN A 144 5.14 -9.63 -18.42
CA GLN A 144 4.10 -8.71 -17.99
C GLN A 144 2.93 -9.49 -17.42
N LEU A 145 2.48 -9.09 -16.22
CA LEU A 145 1.25 -9.57 -15.65
C LEU A 145 0.08 -8.75 -16.24
N ASP A 146 -0.75 -9.38 -17.06
CA ASP A 146 -2.03 -8.80 -17.47
C ASP A 146 -3.04 -9.05 -16.35
N TRP A 147 -3.38 -7.99 -15.63
CA TRP A 147 -4.29 -8.04 -14.48
C TRP A 147 -5.54 -7.24 -14.77
N ALA A 148 -6.64 -7.96 -15.05
CA ALA A 148 -7.96 -7.35 -15.26
C ALA A 148 -8.56 -6.86 -13.93
N TYR A 149 -9.22 -5.71 -13.96
CA TYR A 149 -9.95 -5.15 -12.82
C TYR A 149 -11.23 -4.44 -13.31
N ALA A 150 -12.23 -4.35 -12.43
CA ALA A 150 -13.58 -3.91 -12.83
C ALA A 150 -13.69 -2.42 -13.16
N GLY A 151 -12.80 -1.57 -12.64
CA GLY A 151 -12.97 -0.11 -12.74
C GLY A 151 -14.16 0.42 -11.91
N GLY A 152 -14.29 1.75 -11.85
CA GLY A 152 -15.40 2.41 -11.20
C GLY A 152 -15.22 2.67 -9.69
N ALA A 153 -16.01 3.64 -9.19
CA ALA A 153 -16.01 4.00 -7.78
C ALA A 153 -16.75 2.96 -6.93
N VAL A 154 -16.29 2.77 -5.70
CA VAL A 154 -16.94 1.89 -4.71
C VAL A 154 -17.42 2.71 -3.50
N LYS A 155 -18.54 2.27 -2.91
CA LYS A 155 -19.03 2.75 -1.61
C LYS A 155 -19.18 1.53 -0.70
N GLN A 156 -18.32 1.39 0.31
CA GLN A 156 -18.29 0.20 1.15
C GLN A 156 -18.17 0.55 2.64
N LEU A 157 -18.98 -0.12 3.46
CA LEU A 157 -18.90 -0.11 4.90
C LEU A 157 -18.49 -1.49 5.41
N TRP A 158 -17.33 -1.56 6.04
CA TRP A 158 -16.76 -2.74 6.66
C TRP A 158 -16.91 -2.66 8.18
N THR A 159 -17.72 -3.55 8.74
CA THR A 159 -17.95 -3.56 10.18
C THR A 159 -16.99 -4.49 10.89
N THR A 160 -16.48 -4.06 12.05
CA THR A 160 -15.58 -4.82 12.90
C THR A 160 -15.79 -4.42 14.37
N ASN A 161 -15.28 -5.21 15.30
CA ASN A 161 -15.36 -4.91 16.72
C ASN A 161 -14.39 -3.77 17.11
N THR A 162 -14.85 -2.53 16.92
CA THR A 162 -14.12 -1.29 17.24
C THR A 162 -15.09 -0.21 17.70
N GLN A 163 -14.59 0.79 18.44
CA GLN A 163 -15.36 1.97 18.86
C GLN A 163 -14.99 3.23 18.05
N VAL A 164 -14.10 3.11 17.09
CA VAL A 164 -13.62 4.22 16.27
C VAL A 164 -13.77 3.91 14.78
N ASN A 165 -13.74 4.93 13.96
CA ASN A 165 -13.89 4.82 12.52
C ASN A 165 -12.55 5.07 11.81
N TYR A 166 -12.44 4.51 10.62
CA TYR A 166 -11.37 4.73 9.67
C TYR A 166 -12.03 5.05 8.33
N CYS A 167 -12.12 6.33 8.01
CA CYS A 167 -12.74 6.78 6.78
C CYS A 167 -11.68 6.97 5.70
N ALA A 168 -11.99 6.59 4.47
CA ALA A 168 -11.14 6.85 3.32
C ALA A 168 -11.98 7.25 2.11
N ARG A 169 -11.48 8.22 1.35
CA ARG A 169 -12.00 8.61 0.04
C ARG A 169 -10.87 8.58 -0.97
N ALA A 170 -11.12 8.02 -2.16
CA ALA A 170 -10.11 7.87 -3.20
C ALA A 170 -10.61 8.39 -4.54
N TYR A 171 -9.74 9.13 -5.23
CA TYR A 171 -9.96 9.68 -6.57
C TYR A 171 -8.97 9.09 -7.55
N SER A 172 -9.42 8.77 -8.77
CA SER A 172 -8.53 8.40 -9.86
C SER A 172 -7.73 9.62 -10.32
N THR A 173 -6.44 9.49 -10.39
CA THR A 173 -5.51 10.53 -10.83
C THR A 173 -4.45 9.94 -11.78
N VAL A 174 -3.21 10.37 -11.68
CA VAL A 174 -2.15 10.06 -12.63
C VAL A 174 -0.93 9.41 -11.98
N PRO A 175 -0.19 8.57 -12.72
CA PRO A 175 1.06 7.98 -12.24
C PRO A 175 2.24 8.98 -12.24
N SER A 176 3.37 8.59 -11.65
CA SER A 176 4.54 9.44 -11.40
C SER A 176 5.16 10.10 -12.64
N ASN A 177 4.99 9.50 -13.82
CA ASN A 177 5.54 10.04 -15.08
C ASN A 177 4.69 11.16 -15.69
N HIS A 178 3.45 11.33 -15.25
CA HIS A 178 2.56 12.41 -15.73
C HIS A 178 3.01 13.78 -15.24
N GLU A 179 2.74 14.83 -16.02
CA GLU A 179 3.11 16.21 -15.68
C GLU A 179 2.47 16.72 -14.39
N ASP A 180 1.24 16.35 -14.10
CA ASP A 180 0.48 16.79 -12.92
C ASP A 180 0.84 16.04 -11.62
N ALA A 181 1.59 14.92 -11.69
CA ALA A 181 1.91 14.13 -10.51
C ALA A 181 2.65 14.92 -9.41
N PRO A 182 3.63 15.80 -9.70
CA PRO A 182 4.27 16.63 -8.67
C PRO A 182 3.29 17.55 -7.94
N ALA A 183 2.38 18.20 -8.66
CA ALA A 183 1.38 19.10 -8.07
C ALA A 183 0.41 18.33 -7.16
N LEU A 184 -0.01 17.12 -7.53
CA LEU A 184 -0.83 16.25 -6.69
C LEU A 184 -0.11 15.82 -5.41
N VAL A 185 1.20 15.51 -5.48
CA VAL A 185 2.00 15.19 -4.28
C VAL A 185 2.06 16.38 -3.32
N ILE A 186 2.34 17.58 -3.84
CA ILE A 186 2.39 18.81 -3.05
C ILE A 186 0.99 19.15 -2.48
N LEU A 187 -0.07 19.01 -3.28
CA LEU A 187 -1.46 19.22 -2.82
C LEU A 187 -1.80 18.31 -1.63
N GLY A 188 -1.37 17.05 -1.64
CA GLY A 188 -1.59 16.14 -0.51
C GLY A 188 -1.01 16.67 0.81
N ASP A 189 0.17 17.24 0.76
CA ASP A 189 0.81 17.85 1.94
C ASP A 189 0.13 19.16 2.36
N ILE A 190 -0.23 20.01 1.40
CA ILE A 190 -0.99 21.26 1.65
C ILE A 190 -2.32 20.95 2.34
N LEU A 191 -3.12 20.04 1.81
CA LEU A 191 -4.42 19.69 2.38
C LEU A 191 -4.28 19.07 3.77
N ARG A 192 -3.28 18.20 3.97
CA ARG A 192 -3.03 17.58 5.27
C ARG A 192 -2.74 18.62 6.34
N ASN A 193 -1.81 19.54 6.09
CA ASN A 193 -1.32 20.49 7.08
C ASN A 193 -2.16 21.78 7.14
N GLY A 194 -2.62 22.27 6.02
CA GLY A 194 -3.36 23.54 5.91
C GLY A 194 -4.84 23.44 6.28
N TYR A 195 -5.47 22.28 6.17
CA TYR A 195 -6.89 22.11 6.44
C TYR A 195 -7.23 20.90 7.31
N LEU A 196 -6.85 19.69 6.86
CA LEU A 196 -7.35 18.44 7.43
C LEU A 196 -6.86 18.20 8.87
N HIS A 197 -5.64 18.62 9.20
CA HIS A 197 -5.14 18.48 10.57
C HIS A 197 -6.06 19.19 11.57
N ARG A 198 -6.47 20.42 11.26
CA ARG A 198 -7.38 21.20 12.10
C ARG A 198 -8.78 20.59 12.13
N ALA A 199 -9.37 20.33 10.96
CA ALA A 199 -10.76 19.86 10.85
C ALA A 199 -10.93 18.45 11.47
N ILE A 200 -10.07 17.49 11.11
CA ILE A 200 -10.22 16.09 11.51
C ILE A 200 -9.67 15.84 12.92
N ARG A 201 -8.48 16.38 13.23
CA ARG A 201 -7.82 16.07 14.50
C ARG A 201 -8.21 17.03 15.61
N GLU A 202 -8.02 18.36 15.42
CA GLU A 202 -8.21 19.32 16.50
C GLU A 202 -9.70 19.54 16.79
N GLN A 203 -10.52 19.69 15.78
CA GLN A 203 -11.97 19.91 15.92
C GLN A 203 -12.75 18.61 15.94
N GLY A 204 -12.37 17.65 15.11
CA GLY A 204 -13.06 16.38 14.95
C GLY A 204 -12.72 15.31 15.99
N GLY A 205 -11.61 15.44 16.71
CA GLY A 205 -11.21 14.50 17.76
C GLY A 205 -10.58 13.20 17.27
N ALA A 206 -10.31 13.06 15.96
CA ALA A 206 -9.59 11.91 15.45
C ALA A 206 -8.11 11.92 15.90
N TYR A 207 -7.51 10.76 16.01
CA TYR A 207 -6.08 10.67 16.32
C TYR A 207 -5.21 11.24 15.20
N GLY A 208 -5.65 11.12 13.94
CA GLY A 208 -4.99 11.70 12.78
C GLY A 208 -5.84 11.61 11.52
N GLY A 209 -5.41 12.32 10.50
CA GLY A 209 -6.02 12.32 9.18
C GLY A 209 -5.15 13.06 8.18
N GLY A 210 -5.49 12.98 6.91
CA GLY A 210 -4.74 13.67 5.88
C GLY A 210 -5.13 13.29 4.47
N ALA A 211 -4.32 13.78 3.53
CA ALA A 211 -4.44 13.46 2.11
C ALA A 211 -3.06 13.08 1.53
N SER A 212 -3.04 12.28 0.48
CA SER A 212 -1.81 11.87 -0.19
C SER A 212 -2.04 11.40 -1.62
N GLN A 213 -1.10 11.68 -2.50
CA GLN A 213 -1.02 11.09 -3.84
C GLN A 213 -0.22 9.79 -3.79
N ASP A 214 -0.78 8.72 -4.31
CA ASP A 214 -0.06 7.47 -4.58
C ASP A 214 0.31 7.40 -6.06
N ASN A 215 1.54 7.72 -6.36
CA ASN A 215 2.07 7.73 -7.72
C ASN A 215 2.21 6.35 -8.36
N ASN A 216 2.13 5.26 -7.58
CA ASN A 216 2.21 3.89 -8.09
C ASN A 216 0.88 3.44 -8.67
N SER A 217 -0.20 3.78 -7.99
CA SER A 217 -1.56 3.41 -8.38
C SER A 217 -2.30 4.52 -9.14
N GLY A 218 -1.75 5.74 -9.25
CA GLY A 218 -2.44 6.88 -9.83
C GLY A 218 -3.67 7.28 -9.03
N CYS A 219 -3.54 7.40 -7.72
CA CYS A 219 -4.66 7.59 -6.81
C CYS A 219 -4.40 8.70 -5.80
N PHE A 220 -5.32 9.66 -5.69
CA PHE A 220 -5.31 10.64 -4.60
C PHE A 220 -6.27 10.19 -3.51
N ARG A 221 -5.80 10.14 -2.25
CA ARG A 221 -6.53 9.57 -1.12
C ARG A 221 -6.63 10.55 0.03
N PHE A 222 -7.83 10.62 0.63
CA PHE A 222 -8.09 11.19 1.94
C PHE A 222 -8.27 10.04 2.94
N TYR A 223 -7.89 10.26 4.20
CA TYR A 223 -8.07 9.28 5.26
C TYR A 223 -8.22 9.91 6.63
N SER A 224 -8.94 9.22 7.53
CA SER A 224 -8.91 9.47 8.97
C SER A 224 -8.47 8.22 9.74
N TYR A 225 -7.90 8.42 10.91
CA TYR A 225 -7.36 7.36 11.76
C TYR A 225 -7.87 7.49 13.18
N ARG A 226 -8.54 6.44 13.67
CA ARG A 226 -9.19 6.40 14.98
C ARG A 226 -10.09 7.61 15.18
N ASP A 227 -11.02 7.78 14.27
CA ASP A 227 -11.94 8.90 14.21
C ASP A 227 -13.22 8.55 15.00
N PRO A 228 -13.67 9.39 15.94
CA PRO A 228 -14.97 9.20 16.59
C PRO A 228 -16.15 9.48 15.66
N ARG A 229 -15.93 10.20 14.55
CA ARG A 229 -16.93 10.58 13.56
C ARG A 229 -16.81 9.74 12.29
N SER A 230 -17.79 9.83 11.41
CA SER A 230 -17.76 9.18 10.09
C SER A 230 -18.30 10.11 9.00
N VAL A 231 -19.59 10.47 9.04
CA VAL A 231 -20.24 11.32 8.03
C VAL A 231 -19.60 12.70 7.98
N ASP A 232 -19.41 13.34 9.14
CA ASP A 232 -18.78 14.66 9.23
C ASP A 232 -17.35 14.67 8.67
N THR A 233 -16.65 13.55 8.78
CA THR A 233 -15.29 13.40 8.22
C THR A 233 -15.30 13.45 6.70
N PHE A 234 -16.32 12.90 6.04
CA PHE A 234 -16.48 13.05 4.60
C PHE A 234 -16.82 14.49 4.21
N ALA A 235 -17.61 15.20 5.04
CA ALA A 235 -17.84 16.62 4.88
C ALA A 235 -16.56 17.46 5.03
N ASP A 236 -15.66 17.08 5.95
CA ASP A 236 -14.34 17.72 6.08
C ASP A 236 -13.48 17.50 4.82
N TYR A 237 -13.57 16.34 4.16
CA TYR A 237 -12.87 16.11 2.87
C TYR A 237 -13.42 17.01 1.78
N ASP A 238 -14.75 17.18 1.70
CA ASP A 238 -15.39 18.11 0.76
C ASP A 238 -15.00 19.55 1.06
N GLY A 239 -14.98 19.94 2.34
CA GLY A 239 -14.51 21.25 2.80
C GLY A 239 -13.05 21.52 2.42
N ALA A 240 -12.17 20.54 2.51
CA ALA A 240 -10.76 20.67 2.12
C ALA A 240 -10.60 20.91 0.60
N ILE A 241 -11.40 20.22 -0.21
CA ILE A 241 -11.41 20.42 -1.67
C ILE A 241 -11.98 21.80 -2.02
N ALA A 242 -13.08 22.21 -1.40
CA ALA A 242 -13.68 23.53 -1.59
C ALA A 242 -12.70 24.64 -1.19
N TRP A 243 -12.07 24.54 -0.01
CA TRP A 243 -11.06 25.48 0.48
C TRP A 243 -9.92 25.66 -0.52
N ALA A 244 -9.43 24.56 -1.11
CA ALA A 244 -8.39 24.62 -2.12
C ALA A 244 -8.87 25.19 -3.45
N ALA A 245 -10.10 24.89 -3.88
CA ALA A 245 -10.67 25.36 -5.14
C ALA A 245 -11.02 26.87 -5.11
N GLU A 246 -11.33 27.42 -3.94
CA GLU A 246 -11.64 28.84 -3.72
C GLU A 246 -10.39 29.74 -3.69
N GLY A 247 -9.19 29.18 -3.83
CA GLY A 247 -7.95 29.95 -3.87
C GLY A 247 -7.40 30.34 -2.49
N ASN A 248 -7.80 29.66 -1.43
CA ASN A 248 -7.31 29.90 -0.07
C ASN A 248 -5.86 29.39 0.16
N ILE A 249 -5.29 28.64 -0.80
CA ILE A 249 -3.89 28.22 -0.79
C ILE A 249 -3.03 29.42 -1.21
N ASN A 250 -2.09 29.80 -0.35
CA ASN A 250 -1.17 30.91 -0.58
C ASN A 250 0.26 30.45 -0.81
N ALA A 251 1.19 31.38 -1.07
CA ALA A 251 2.58 31.09 -1.36
C ALA A 251 3.30 30.40 -0.16
N GLN A 252 2.93 30.75 1.08
CA GLN A 252 3.51 30.12 2.27
C GLN A 252 3.11 28.64 2.37
N HIS A 253 1.83 28.29 2.16
CA HIS A 253 1.39 26.90 2.13
C HIS A 253 2.14 26.09 1.08
N LEU A 254 2.37 26.67 -0.10
CA LEU A 254 3.12 26.01 -1.17
C LEU A 254 4.58 25.78 -0.78
N GLU A 255 5.26 26.81 -0.25
CA GLU A 255 6.65 26.72 0.15
C GLU A 255 6.86 25.67 1.26
N GLU A 256 6.03 25.71 2.30
CA GLU A 256 6.06 24.73 3.40
C GLU A 256 5.87 23.30 2.90
N ALA A 257 4.90 23.07 2.00
CA ALA A 257 4.63 21.76 1.43
C ALA A 257 5.79 21.27 0.54
N VAL A 258 6.35 22.16 -0.30
CA VAL A 258 7.53 21.81 -1.14
C VAL A 258 8.70 21.41 -0.25
N LEU A 259 8.99 22.18 0.80
CA LEU A 259 10.07 21.87 1.75
C LEU A 259 9.82 20.56 2.48
N GLY A 260 8.60 20.31 2.94
CA GLY A 260 8.21 19.07 3.61
C GLY A 260 8.37 17.82 2.71
N VAL A 261 7.88 17.91 1.47
CA VAL A 261 7.99 16.82 0.50
C VAL A 261 9.44 16.55 0.11
N ILE A 262 10.22 17.60 -0.20
CA ILE A 262 11.64 17.46 -0.53
C ILE A 262 12.44 16.91 0.64
N GLY A 263 12.19 17.41 1.86
CA GLY A 263 12.84 16.90 3.07
C GLY A 263 12.56 15.41 3.30
N SER A 264 11.36 14.95 2.99
CA SER A 264 11.01 13.53 3.05
C SER A 264 11.73 12.69 1.99
N LEU A 265 11.89 13.22 0.77
CA LEU A 265 12.60 12.55 -0.32
C LEU A 265 14.12 12.48 -0.09
N ASP A 266 14.68 13.52 0.50
CA ASP A 266 16.12 13.65 0.75
C ASP A 266 16.54 13.04 2.11
N LYS A 267 15.59 12.48 2.87
CA LYS A 267 15.90 11.87 4.18
C LYS A 267 16.86 10.69 4.01
N PRO A 268 18.01 10.72 4.70
CA PRO A 268 18.99 9.63 4.63
C PRO A 268 18.39 8.31 5.14
N GLY A 269 18.62 7.24 4.42
CA GLY A 269 18.29 5.88 4.83
C GLY A 269 19.46 5.18 5.52
N SER A 270 19.22 3.98 6.07
CA SER A 270 20.31 3.08 6.41
C SER A 270 20.93 2.50 5.13
N PRO A 271 22.21 2.09 5.12
CA PRO A 271 22.83 1.51 3.93
C PRO A 271 22.01 0.37 3.31
N ALA A 272 21.46 -0.52 4.14
CA ALA A 272 20.59 -1.60 3.69
C ALA A 272 19.26 -1.10 3.11
N GLY A 273 18.66 -0.08 3.73
CA GLY A 273 17.43 0.55 3.26
C GLY A 273 17.63 1.27 1.93
N GLU A 274 18.72 1.99 1.75
CA GLU A 274 19.05 2.67 0.49
C GLU A 274 19.33 1.67 -0.64
N ALA A 275 20.05 0.59 -0.38
CA ALA A 275 20.31 -0.46 -1.36
C ALA A 275 19.01 -1.14 -1.80
N LEU A 276 18.12 -1.49 -0.86
CA LEU A 276 16.83 -2.10 -1.17
C LEU A 276 15.93 -1.13 -1.95
N THR A 277 15.87 0.15 -1.54
CA THR A 277 15.11 1.18 -2.26
C THR A 277 15.65 1.39 -3.68
N THR A 278 16.96 1.39 -3.84
CA THR A 278 17.60 1.52 -5.16
C THR A 278 17.27 0.33 -6.06
N PHE A 279 17.35 -0.88 -5.52
CA PHE A 279 16.96 -2.09 -6.25
C PHE A 279 15.49 -2.04 -6.69
N GLN A 280 14.58 -1.74 -5.76
CA GLN A 280 13.15 -1.62 -6.09
C GLN A 280 12.88 -0.52 -7.13
N ASN A 281 13.55 0.63 -7.02
CA ASN A 281 13.43 1.68 -8.01
C ASN A 281 13.90 1.22 -9.40
N ASN A 282 14.98 0.45 -9.49
CA ASN A 282 15.47 -0.10 -10.75
C ASN A 282 14.48 -1.11 -11.37
N LEU A 283 13.85 -1.96 -10.56
CA LEU A 283 12.79 -2.88 -11.02
C LEU A 283 11.60 -2.13 -11.65
N HIS A 284 11.33 -0.90 -11.19
CA HIS A 284 10.26 -0.05 -11.70
C HIS A 284 10.73 1.03 -12.69
N ASN A 285 11.92 0.88 -13.28
CA ASN A 285 12.51 1.86 -14.19
C ASN A 285 12.64 3.28 -13.60
N ARG A 286 12.68 3.41 -12.27
CA ARG A 286 12.87 4.67 -11.53
C ARG A 286 14.36 4.92 -11.32
N THR A 287 15.09 5.07 -12.40
CA THR A 287 16.52 5.36 -12.39
C THR A 287 16.84 6.64 -11.61
N PRO A 288 18.09 6.86 -11.16
CA PRO A 288 18.49 8.10 -10.51
C PRO A 288 18.16 9.36 -11.34
N SER A 289 18.25 9.30 -12.67
CA SER A 289 17.88 10.39 -13.58
C SER A 289 16.38 10.69 -13.54
N VAL A 290 15.53 9.66 -13.58
CA VAL A 290 14.06 9.80 -13.47
C VAL A 290 13.68 10.41 -12.11
N ARG A 291 14.27 9.93 -11.02
CA ARG A 291 14.03 10.49 -9.68
C ARG A 291 14.49 11.95 -9.55
N LYS A 292 15.65 12.27 -10.11
CA LYS A 292 16.17 13.66 -10.16
C LYS A 292 15.24 14.56 -10.96
N ALA A 293 14.76 14.12 -12.12
CA ALA A 293 13.81 14.86 -12.95
C ALA A 293 12.47 15.09 -12.21
N PHE A 294 11.94 14.09 -11.49
CA PHE A 294 10.73 14.24 -10.68
C PHE A 294 10.93 15.26 -9.55
N ARG A 295 12.06 15.18 -8.83
CA ARG A 295 12.43 16.16 -7.80
C ARG A 295 12.51 17.59 -8.35
N GLN A 296 13.10 17.78 -9.55
CA GLN A 296 13.16 19.08 -10.19
C GLN A 296 11.79 19.63 -10.57
N ARG A 297 10.85 18.76 -10.97
CA ARG A 297 9.45 19.15 -11.24
C ARG A 297 8.72 19.57 -9.96
N LEU A 298 8.92 18.85 -8.83
CA LEU A 298 8.37 19.24 -7.53
C LEU A 298 8.78 20.66 -7.12
N LEU A 299 10.05 21.02 -7.32
CA LEU A 299 10.58 22.36 -7.01
C LEU A 299 10.01 23.48 -7.91
N LYS A 300 9.37 23.14 -9.02
CA LYS A 300 8.80 24.09 -9.98
C LYS A 300 7.28 24.20 -9.90
N VAL A 301 6.63 23.46 -9.01
CA VAL A 301 5.18 23.51 -8.83
C VAL A 301 4.75 24.92 -8.42
N THR A 302 3.72 25.43 -9.07
CA THR A 302 3.13 26.75 -8.85
C THR A 302 1.75 26.64 -8.21
N LEU A 303 1.22 27.76 -7.70
CA LEU A 303 -0.17 27.86 -7.20
C LEU A 303 -1.19 27.59 -8.31
N GLU A 304 -0.84 27.92 -9.56
CA GLU A 304 -1.70 27.64 -10.72
C GLU A 304 -1.78 26.13 -10.98
N ASP A 305 -0.65 25.41 -10.89
CA ASP A 305 -0.63 23.94 -11.02
C ASP A 305 -1.48 23.29 -9.92
N ILE A 306 -1.37 23.77 -8.68
CA ILE A 306 -2.21 23.29 -7.56
C ILE A 306 -3.69 23.52 -7.87
N SER A 307 -4.07 24.72 -8.29
CA SER A 307 -5.46 25.05 -8.64
C SER A 307 -5.97 24.21 -9.82
N LYS A 308 -5.10 23.95 -10.81
CA LYS A 308 -5.39 23.07 -11.95
C LYS A 308 -5.75 21.66 -11.47
N VAL A 309 -4.88 21.02 -10.68
CA VAL A 309 -5.08 19.61 -10.27
C VAL A 309 -6.27 19.44 -9.34
N VAL A 310 -6.60 20.41 -8.49
CA VAL A 310 -7.83 20.40 -7.68
C VAL A 310 -9.07 20.32 -8.59
N ARG A 311 -9.16 21.19 -9.59
CA ARG A 311 -10.31 21.24 -10.53
C ARG A 311 -10.38 20.00 -11.42
N VAL A 312 -9.23 19.53 -11.90
CA VAL A 312 -9.19 18.42 -12.88
C VAL A 312 -9.49 17.09 -12.22
N TYR A 313 -8.98 16.84 -11.00
CA TYR A 313 -8.98 15.51 -10.42
C TYR A 313 -9.88 15.33 -9.19
N LEU A 314 -10.23 16.41 -8.47
CA LEU A 314 -10.95 16.28 -7.20
C LEU A 314 -12.32 16.94 -7.22
N GLN A 315 -12.42 18.19 -7.68
CA GLN A 315 -13.65 18.98 -7.61
C GLN A 315 -14.75 18.39 -8.51
N ASN A 316 -15.88 17.99 -7.91
CA ASN A 316 -17.02 17.37 -8.59
C ASN A 316 -16.64 16.09 -9.39
N LYS A 317 -15.65 15.35 -8.93
CA LYS A 317 -15.26 14.07 -9.55
C LYS A 317 -15.82 12.88 -8.78
N PRO A 318 -16.12 11.77 -9.48
CA PRO A 318 -16.52 10.55 -8.82
C PRO A 318 -15.40 10.05 -7.90
N ALA A 319 -15.77 9.63 -6.71
CA ALA A 319 -14.84 9.12 -5.72
C ALA A 319 -15.34 7.81 -5.12
N SER A 320 -14.42 6.95 -4.74
CA SER A 320 -14.70 5.81 -3.88
C SER A 320 -14.72 6.24 -2.43
N GLU A 321 -15.65 5.71 -1.65
CA GLU A 321 -15.78 5.97 -0.21
C GLU A 321 -15.82 4.65 0.56
N VAL A 322 -14.96 4.52 1.56
CA VAL A 322 -14.88 3.34 2.40
C VAL A 322 -14.77 3.73 3.86
N VAL A 323 -15.55 3.05 4.69
CA VAL A 323 -15.44 3.16 6.14
C VAL A 323 -15.19 1.78 6.73
N VAL A 324 -14.26 1.72 7.67
CA VAL A 324 -14.09 0.59 8.59
C VAL A 324 -14.48 1.08 9.96
N GLY A 325 -15.48 0.46 10.61
CA GLY A 325 -16.01 0.97 11.86
C GLY A 325 -16.94 -0.01 12.58
N PRO A 326 -17.62 0.45 13.64
CA PRO A 326 -18.55 -0.37 14.41
C PRO A 326 -19.85 -0.65 13.64
N ASN A 327 -20.57 -1.69 14.04
CA ASN A 327 -21.80 -2.13 13.38
C ASN A 327 -22.93 -1.08 13.44
N GLU A 328 -22.91 -0.18 14.39
CA GLU A 328 -23.90 0.90 14.56
C GLU A 328 -23.98 1.83 13.33
N LEU A 329 -22.91 1.95 12.58
CA LEU A 329 -22.86 2.77 11.35
C LEU A 329 -23.87 2.32 10.30
N THR A 330 -24.23 1.04 10.25
CA THR A 330 -25.22 0.49 9.31
C THR A 330 -26.61 1.14 9.44
N LYS A 331 -26.89 1.78 10.57
CA LYS A 331 -28.17 2.43 10.88
C LYS A 331 -28.23 3.89 10.39
N LEU A 332 -27.10 4.47 9.99
CA LEU A 332 -27.04 5.85 9.53
C LEU A 332 -27.53 5.97 8.09
N ASP A 333 -28.37 6.97 7.83
CA ASP A 333 -28.94 7.20 6.50
C ASP A 333 -27.90 7.42 5.41
N TYR A 334 -26.78 8.04 5.72
CA TYR A 334 -25.66 8.27 4.81
C TYR A 334 -25.13 6.97 4.17
N PHE A 335 -25.12 5.86 4.93
CA PHE A 335 -24.56 4.60 4.46
C PHE A 335 -25.59 3.68 3.77
N LYS A 336 -26.85 4.10 3.57
CA LYS A 336 -27.86 3.25 2.92
C LYS A 336 -27.48 2.78 1.51
N GLU A 337 -26.69 3.57 0.79
CA GLU A 337 -26.21 3.24 -0.55
C GLU A 337 -24.88 2.48 -0.57
N PHE A 338 -24.29 2.21 0.59
CA PHE A 338 -23.04 1.48 0.71
C PHE A 338 -23.29 -0.02 0.69
N GLN A 339 -22.35 -0.77 0.10
CA GLN A 339 -22.29 -2.21 0.27
C GLN A 339 -21.74 -2.53 1.67
N PHE A 340 -22.42 -3.42 2.39
CA PHE A 340 -22.04 -3.78 3.76
C PHE A 340 -21.25 -5.08 3.78
N PHE A 341 -20.18 -5.09 4.54
CA PHE A 341 -19.32 -6.24 4.79
C PHE A 341 -18.97 -6.32 6.27
N GLN A 342 -18.62 -7.50 6.72
CA GLN A 342 -18.14 -7.75 8.09
C GLN A 342 -16.76 -8.40 8.04
N VAL A 343 -15.85 -8.02 8.99
CA VAL A 343 -14.53 -8.60 9.14
C VAL A 343 -14.40 -9.33 10.48
#